data_4ac0206c1184c055d43d3f8d4b46b5a3
#
_entry.id   4ac0206c1184c055d43d3f8d4b46b5a3
#
_cell.length_a   1.000
_cell.length_b   1.000
_cell.length_c   1.000
_cell.angle_alpha   90.00
_cell.angle_beta   90.00
_cell.angle_gamma   90.00
#
_symmetry.space_group_name_H-M   'P 1'
#
loop_
_entity.id
_entity.type
_entity.pdbx_description
1 polymer ?
#
loop_
_entity_poly.entity_id
_entity_poly.type
_entity_poly.pdbx_seq_one_letter_code
_entity_poly.pdbx_strand_id
1 'polypeptide(L)'
;SLKVDSLQVTVAGSGDVDLDEAESCNMALVVTGSGDIEVNGVKTDNLELCIAGSGDITIEGNDAGNVAGTVMGSGCISIAGKAQKASFSLAGSGTVEHNRFDCPELKISR
;
A
#
# COMPACT_ATOMS: atom_id res chain seq x y z
N SER A 1 7.52 -17.11 -1.47
CA SER A 1 6.24 -16.56 -1.03
C SER A 1 6.13 -16.60 0.49
N LEU A 2 5.41 -15.66 1.05
CA LEU A 2 5.22 -15.52 2.49
C LEU A 2 3.74 -15.63 2.81
N LYS A 3 3.40 -16.52 3.72
CA LYS A 3 2.01 -16.73 4.11
C LYS A 3 1.91 -16.68 5.63
N VAL A 4 1.20 -15.68 6.16
CA VAL A 4 1.04 -15.49 7.60
C VAL A 4 -0.37 -14.96 7.87
N ASP A 5 -0.82 -15.03 9.12
CA ASP A 5 -2.13 -14.48 9.48
C ASP A 5 -2.13 -12.96 9.46
N SER A 6 -1.08 -12.35 9.96
CA SER A 6 -0.91 -10.90 9.95
C SER A 6 0.51 -10.57 9.57
N LEU A 7 0.65 -9.62 8.66
CA LEU A 7 1.95 -9.15 8.23
C LEU A 7 2.02 -7.65 8.43
N GLN A 8 3.03 -7.20 9.15
CA GLN A 8 3.29 -5.79 9.31
C GLN A 8 4.70 -5.48 8.87
N VAL A 9 4.84 -4.54 7.95
CA VAL A 9 6.12 -4.09 7.46
C VAL A 9 6.24 -2.60 7.76
N THR A 10 7.30 -2.24 8.45
CA THR A 10 7.56 -0.85 8.82
C THR A 10 8.95 -0.46 8.33
N VAL A 11 9.01 0.60 7.56
CA VAL A 11 10.28 1.16 7.09
C VAL A 11 10.46 2.51 7.77
N ALA A 12 11.50 2.62 8.57
CA ALA A 12 11.84 3.87 9.25
C ALA A 12 13.17 4.37 8.70
N GLY A 13 13.20 5.60 8.24
CA GLY A 13 14.39 6.19 7.66
C GLY A 13 14.41 6.01 6.15
N SER A 14 15.52 5.59 5.58
CA SER A 14 15.68 5.51 4.13
C SER A 14 15.89 4.07 3.62
N GLY A 15 15.46 3.08 4.39
CA GLY A 15 15.56 1.68 3.95
C GLY A 15 14.54 1.34 2.86
N ASP A 16 14.80 0.26 2.15
CA ASP A 16 13.91 -0.24 1.10
C ASP A 16 13.46 -1.65 1.45
N VAL A 17 12.22 -1.98 1.09
CA VAL A 17 11.67 -3.31 1.27
C VAL A 17 11.18 -3.81 -0.07
N ASP A 18 11.55 -5.03 -0.41
CA ASP A 18 11.16 -5.65 -1.66
C ASP A 18 10.58 -7.03 -1.34
N LEU A 19 9.31 -7.23 -1.65
CA LEU A 19 8.60 -8.49 -1.43
C LEU A 19 8.11 -9.03 -2.76
N ASP A 20 8.42 -10.29 -3.06
CA ASP A 20 7.96 -10.92 -4.29
C ASP A 20 6.49 -11.31 -4.20
N GLU A 21 6.11 -11.97 -3.11
CA GLU A 21 4.72 -12.33 -2.87
C GLU A 21 4.45 -12.36 -1.38
N ALA A 22 3.29 -11.84 -0.99
CA ALA A 22 2.87 -11.85 0.40
C ALA A 22 1.41 -12.23 0.48
N GLU A 23 1.07 -13.14 1.37
CA GLU A 23 -0.30 -13.58 1.60
C GLU A 23 -0.58 -13.53 3.09
N SER A 24 -1.65 -12.85 3.47
CA SER A 24 -2.05 -12.75 4.87
C SER A 24 -3.53 -12.39 4.95
N CYS A 25 -4.13 -12.58 6.12
CA CYS A 25 -5.49 -12.08 6.34
C CYS A 25 -5.47 -10.56 6.54
N ASN A 26 -4.47 -10.06 7.22
CA ASN A 26 -4.30 -8.62 7.45
C ASN A 26 -2.88 -8.23 7.10
N MET A 27 -2.74 -7.15 6.36
CA MET A 27 -1.43 -6.66 5.97
C MET A 27 -1.36 -5.16 6.21
N ALA A 28 -0.30 -4.71 6.85
CA ALA A 28 -0.05 -3.30 7.09
C ALA A 28 1.35 -2.94 6.61
N LEU A 29 1.44 -1.94 5.76
CA LEU A 29 2.70 -1.43 5.24
C LEU A 29 2.82 0.03 5.66
N VAL A 30 3.87 0.34 6.40
CA VAL A 30 4.08 1.68 6.95
C VAL A 30 5.45 2.17 6.52
N VAL A 31 5.51 3.35 5.96
CA VAL A 31 6.77 4.02 5.61
C VAL A 31 6.85 5.32 6.38
N THR A 32 7.90 5.47 7.16
CA THR A 32 8.19 6.70 7.90
C THR A 32 9.55 7.21 7.44
N GLY A 33 9.58 8.35 6.79
CA GLY A 33 10.81 8.90 6.24
C GLY A 33 10.81 8.82 4.72
N SER A 34 11.93 8.43 4.13
CA SER A 34 12.08 8.40 2.67
C SER A 34 12.33 6.99 2.11
N GLY A 35 12.01 5.96 2.87
CA GLY A 35 12.16 4.58 2.39
C GLY A 35 11.08 4.21 1.38
N ASP A 36 11.29 3.11 0.68
CA ASP A 36 10.36 2.62 -0.33
C ASP A 36 9.96 1.18 -0.02
N ILE A 37 8.71 0.84 -0.35
CA ILE A 37 8.24 -0.55 -0.28
C ILE A 37 7.76 -0.95 -1.66
N GLU A 38 8.26 -2.09 -2.14
CA GLU A 38 7.83 -2.65 -3.40
C GLU A 38 7.34 -4.09 -3.18
N VAL A 39 6.11 -4.37 -3.61
CA VAL A 39 5.52 -5.69 -3.49
C VAL A 39 5.01 -6.13 -4.85
N ASN A 40 5.48 -7.27 -5.33
CA ASN A 40 5.09 -7.77 -6.64
C ASN A 40 3.75 -8.51 -6.63
N GLY A 41 3.37 -9.10 -5.51
CA GLY A 41 2.08 -9.76 -5.41
C GLY A 41 1.56 -9.71 -3.98
N VAL A 42 0.31 -9.31 -3.82
CA VAL A 42 -0.34 -9.23 -2.51
C VAL A 42 -1.66 -9.96 -2.57
N LYS A 43 -1.89 -10.84 -1.60
CA LYS A 43 -3.17 -11.48 -1.41
C LYS A 43 -3.54 -11.36 0.06
N THR A 44 -4.57 -10.57 0.35
CA THR A 44 -4.95 -10.31 1.73
C THR A 44 -6.43 -9.91 1.78
N ASP A 45 -7.06 -10.11 2.92
CA ASP A 45 -8.43 -9.64 3.12
C ASP A 45 -8.46 -8.14 3.42
N ASN A 46 -7.49 -7.66 4.19
CA ASN A 46 -7.40 -6.24 4.54
C ASN A 46 -5.98 -5.75 4.32
N LEU A 47 -5.84 -4.69 3.56
CA LEU A 47 -4.55 -4.08 3.29
C LEU A 47 -4.58 -2.65 3.79
N GLU A 48 -3.60 -2.30 4.62
CA GLU A 48 -3.46 -0.95 5.14
C GLU A 48 -2.11 -0.40 4.72
N LEU A 49 -2.13 0.78 4.14
CA LEU A 49 -0.92 1.46 3.66
C LEU A 49 -0.83 2.82 4.35
N CYS A 50 0.34 3.14 4.86
CA CYS A 50 0.55 4.41 5.52
C CYS A 50 1.92 4.95 5.12
N ILE A 51 1.96 6.17 4.62
CA ILE A 51 3.20 6.85 4.31
C ILE A 51 3.25 8.16 5.08
N ALA A 52 4.30 8.33 5.87
CA ALA A 52 4.58 9.59 6.55
C ALA A 52 5.95 10.04 6.09
N GLY A 53 6.00 11.10 5.29
CA GLY A 53 7.24 11.60 4.73
C GLY A 53 7.21 11.56 3.21
N SER A 54 8.33 11.24 2.58
CA SER A 54 8.45 11.23 1.12
C SER A 54 8.70 9.85 0.53
N GLY A 55 8.46 8.79 1.30
CA GLY A 55 8.61 7.43 0.79
C GLY A 55 7.52 7.04 -0.20
N ASP A 56 7.74 5.94 -0.90
CA ASP A 56 6.80 5.43 -1.90
C ASP A 56 6.44 3.99 -1.59
N ILE A 57 5.19 3.64 -1.90
CA ILE A 57 4.75 2.24 -1.85
C ILE A 57 4.28 1.85 -3.25
N THR A 58 4.84 0.77 -3.77
CA THR A 58 4.45 0.24 -5.07
C THR A 58 3.95 -1.19 -4.88
N ILE A 59 2.74 -1.45 -5.34
CA ILE A 59 2.15 -2.78 -5.29
C ILE A 59 1.74 -3.18 -6.70
N GLU A 60 2.29 -4.29 -7.17
CA GLU A 60 1.91 -4.88 -8.44
C GLU A 60 1.20 -6.20 -8.16
N GLY A 61 0.07 -6.44 -8.78
CA GLY A 61 -0.66 -7.68 -8.58
C GLY A 61 -1.38 -7.75 -7.23
N ASN A 62 -2.09 -6.69 -6.87
CA ASN A 62 -2.86 -6.65 -5.65
C ASN A 62 -4.15 -7.46 -5.79
N ASP A 63 -4.44 -8.29 -4.78
CA ASP A 63 -5.72 -8.99 -4.66
C ASP A 63 -6.14 -8.86 -3.20
N ALA A 64 -6.95 -7.86 -2.91
CA ALA A 64 -7.34 -7.55 -1.56
C ALA A 64 -8.86 -7.36 -1.49
N GLY A 65 -9.44 -7.66 -0.35
CA GLY A 65 -10.84 -7.35 -0.11
C GLY A 65 -11.02 -5.87 0.16
N ASN A 66 -10.27 -5.35 1.13
CA ASN A 66 -10.34 -3.95 1.52
C ASN A 66 -8.94 -3.35 1.50
N VAL A 67 -8.83 -2.14 0.96
CA VAL A 67 -7.57 -1.41 0.95
C VAL A 67 -7.81 -0.04 1.59
N ALA A 68 -6.96 0.31 2.54
CA ALA A 68 -6.98 1.63 3.15
C ALA A 68 -5.58 2.22 3.06
N GLY A 69 -5.48 3.40 2.49
CA GLY A 69 -4.20 4.06 2.31
C GLY A 69 -4.24 5.47 2.88
N THR A 70 -3.16 5.87 3.52
CA THR A 70 -3.00 7.22 4.06
C THR A 70 -1.62 7.73 3.67
N VAL A 71 -1.57 8.90 3.07
CA VAL A 71 -0.32 9.55 2.72
C VAL A 71 -0.26 10.90 3.42
N MET A 72 0.74 11.07 4.26
CA MET A 72 1.02 12.34 4.92
C MET A 72 2.39 12.82 4.46
N GLY A 73 2.43 13.90 3.71
CA GLY A 73 3.66 14.41 3.15
C GLY A 73 3.62 14.36 1.63
N SER A 74 4.74 14.05 1.00
CA SER A 74 4.84 14.05 -0.47
C SER A 74 5.07 12.67 -1.07
N GLY A 75 4.82 11.61 -0.32
CA GLY A 75 4.97 10.25 -0.83
C GLY A 75 3.91 9.89 -1.85
N CYS A 76 4.12 8.75 -2.51
CA CYS A 76 3.21 8.25 -3.52
C CYS A 76 2.85 6.79 -3.24
N ILE A 77 1.61 6.43 -3.57
CA ILE A 77 1.19 5.03 -3.58
C ILE A 77 0.86 4.67 -5.02
N SER A 78 1.48 3.61 -5.51
CA SER A 78 1.17 3.08 -6.83
C SER A 78 0.63 1.66 -6.63
N ILE A 79 -0.61 1.43 -7.06
CA ILE A 79 -1.25 0.14 -6.83
C ILE A 79 -1.84 -0.38 -8.14
N ALA A 80 -1.61 -1.64 -8.42
CA ALA A 80 -2.12 -2.32 -9.58
C ALA A 80 -2.69 -3.67 -9.16
N GLY A 81 -3.84 -4.04 -9.69
CA GLY A 81 -4.51 -5.27 -9.33
C GLY A 81 -5.99 -5.04 -9.11
N LYS A 82 -6.54 -5.66 -8.07
CA LYS A 82 -7.98 -5.52 -7.81
C LYS A 82 -8.27 -5.55 -6.31
N ALA A 83 -9.37 -4.92 -5.94
CA ALA A 83 -9.91 -4.95 -4.59
C ALA A 83 -11.41 -4.75 -4.66
N GLN A 84 -12.12 -5.11 -3.60
CA GLN A 84 -13.55 -4.86 -3.52
C GLN A 84 -13.82 -3.41 -3.10
N LYS A 85 -13.06 -2.92 -2.15
CA LYS A 85 -13.19 -1.56 -1.64
C LYS A 85 -11.81 -0.96 -1.42
N ALA A 86 -11.65 0.29 -1.76
CA ALA A 86 -10.41 1.00 -1.50
C ALA A 86 -10.73 2.42 -1.05
N SER A 87 -10.00 2.88 -0.06
CA SER A 87 -10.14 4.22 0.47
C SER A 87 -8.75 4.79 0.70
N PHE A 88 -8.48 5.93 0.08
CA PHE A 88 -7.21 6.60 0.23
C PHE A 88 -7.43 8.01 0.75
N SER A 89 -6.59 8.40 1.70
CA SER A 89 -6.62 9.73 2.29
C SER A 89 -5.27 10.38 2.09
N LEU A 90 -5.27 11.55 1.46
CA LEU A 90 -4.05 12.27 1.15
C LEU A 90 -4.01 13.57 1.92
N ALA A 91 -2.96 13.74 2.71
CA ALA A 91 -2.68 14.99 3.42
C ALA A 91 -1.31 15.47 2.97
N GLY A 92 -1.27 16.60 2.29
CA GLY A 92 -0.04 17.12 1.71
C GLY A 92 -0.07 17.04 0.21
N SER A 93 1.08 16.83 -0.42
CA SER A 93 1.19 16.82 -1.88
C SER A 93 1.40 15.42 -2.46
N GLY A 94 1.15 14.39 -1.68
CA GLY A 94 1.27 13.02 -2.16
C GLY A 94 0.19 12.67 -3.18
N THR A 95 0.39 11.56 -3.87
CA THR A 95 -0.53 11.09 -4.90
C THR A 95 -0.75 9.59 -4.79
N VAL A 96 -1.85 9.14 -5.38
CA VAL A 96 -2.14 7.72 -5.53
C VAL A 96 -2.34 7.43 -7.01
N GLU A 97 -1.60 6.46 -7.52
CA GLU A 97 -1.76 6.02 -8.90
C GLU A 97 -2.57 4.72 -8.90
N HIS A 98 -3.68 4.72 -9.61
CA HIS A 98 -4.56 3.56 -9.67
C HIS A 98 -5.01 3.25 -11.10
N ASN A 99 -4.17 3.57 -12.07
CA ASN A 99 -4.51 3.41 -13.48
C ASN A 99 -4.74 1.94 -13.85
N ARG A 100 -4.08 1.02 -13.18
CA ARG A 100 -4.22 -0.42 -13.43
C ARG A 100 -4.86 -1.14 -12.25
N PHE A 101 -5.59 -0.40 -11.43
CA PHE A 101 -6.23 -0.93 -10.24
C PHE A 101 -7.73 -1.00 -10.48
N ASP A 102 -8.29 -2.20 -10.40
CA ASP A 102 -9.70 -2.45 -10.61
C ASP A 102 -10.40 -2.52 -9.25
N CYS A 103 -11.23 -1.53 -8.97
CA CYS A 103 -11.92 -1.46 -7.69
C CYS A 103 -13.29 -0.81 -7.91
N PRO A 104 -14.40 -1.54 -7.69
CA PRO A 104 -15.73 -0.96 -7.88
C PRO A 104 -16.07 0.14 -6.87
N GLU A 105 -15.48 0.08 -5.67
CA GLU A 105 -15.70 1.12 -4.67
C GLU A 105 -14.37 1.77 -4.31
N LEU A 106 -13.98 2.78 -5.05
CA LEU A 106 -12.74 3.50 -4.84
C LEU A 106 -13.05 4.91 -4.36
N LYS A 107 -12.47 5.29 -3.23
CA LYS A 107 -12.59 6.63 -2.67
C LYS A 107 -11.20 7.22 -2.47
N ILE A 108 -11.03 8.46 -2.87
CA ILE A 108 -9.81 9.21 -2.61
C ILE A 108 -10.22 10.55 -2.01
N SER A 109 -9.70 10.83 -0.83
CA SER A 109 -9.94 12.09 -0.11
C SER A 109 -8.66 12.90 -0.01
N ARG A 110 -8.80 14.21 -0.18
CA ARG A 110 -7.69 15.15 -0.04
C ARG A 110 -8.03 16.25 0.92
#